data_0046f7f98858b825712ca648d923bda1
#
_entry.id   0046f7f98858b825712ca648d923bda1
#
_cell.length_a   1.000
_cell.length_b   1.000
_cell.length_c   1.000
_cell.angle_alpha   90.00
_cell.angle_beta   90.00
_cell.angle_gamma   90.00
#
_symmetry.space_group_name_H-M   'P 1'
#
loop_
_entity.id
_entity.type
_entity.pdbx_description
1 polymer ?
#
loop_
_entity_poly.entity_id
_entity_poly.type
_entity_poly.pdbx_seq_one_letter_code
_entity_poly.pdbx_strand_id
1 'polypeptide(L)'
;MRLTRLDVTEAEKALRTAVELGINFFDHADIYAGGQAETLFGQLLRRNPGLREQITIQTKCGICPGYYDSSEEHILEAVDGSLKRFGLEQVDVLLIHRPDALMEPEEIASAFEKLEKAGKVKYFGVSNMNSVQMQLLDRAMPGKLIINQLQFGVAHSGLVDEGIAVNTDLNQGVVRTDGVLDYCRLNNVTIQAWSPMQYGMFKGPFMQCPDYAGLNAYIEELAQQNNVSGEAIALAWILRHPAKIQAIIGTANIDRIRRSAQAMNITLTRPEWYKMYKLAGNIIP
;
A
#
# COMPACT_ATOMS: atom_id res chain seq x y z
N MET A 1 8.63 -4.19 2.33
CA MET A 1 9.54 -3.61 3.36
C MET A 1 10.95 -3.45 2.78
N ARG A 2 11.65 -2.33 3.03
CA ARG A 2 13.01 -2.09 2.48
C ARG A 2 14.11 -2.72 3.36
N LEU A 3 13.91 -3.96 3.76
CA LEU A 3 14.83 -4.67 4.66
C LEU A 3 16.19 -5.01 4.00
N THR A 4 16.24 -5.12 2.68
CA THR A 4 17.47 -5.52 1.95
C THR A 4 18.65 -4.54 2.06
N ARG A 5 18.47 -3.40 2.72
CA ARG A 5 19.54 -2.45 3.04
C ARG A 5 20.17 -2.69 4.41
N LEU A 6 19.64 -3.63 5.18
CA LEU A 6 20.09 -4.01 6.52
C LEU A 6 20.77 -5.36 6.45
N ASP A 7 21.66 -5.62 7.41
CA ASP A 7 22.08 -6.98 7.66
C ASP A 7 20.91 -7.83 8.23
N VAL A 8 21.08 -9.15 8.27
CA VAL A 8 20.02 -10.07 8.70
C VAL A 8 19.59 -9.80 10.15
N THR A 9 20.53 -9.43 11.03
CA THR A 9 20.26 -9.19 12.46
C THR A 9 19.46 -7.89 12.65
N GLU A 10 19.85 -6.84 11.93
CA GLU A 10 19.11 -5.57 11.93
C GLU A 10 17.70 -5.72 11.32
N ALA A 11 17.61 -6.48 10.23
CA ALA A 11 16.32 -6.79 9.58
C ALA A 11 15.41 -7.59 10.52
N GLU A 12 15.94 -8.52 11.28
CA GLU A 12 15.21 -9.29 12.29
C GLU A 12 14.70 -8.39 13.42
N LYS A 13 15.53 -7.49 13.94
CA LYS A 13 15.10 -6.51 14.94
C LYS A 13 13.98 -5.62 14.43
N ALA A 14 14.07 -5.13 13.19
CA ALA A 14 13.03 -4.30 12.58
C ALA A 14 11.71 -5.07 12.43
N LEU A 15 11.76 -6.33 12.00
CA LEU A 15 10.62 -7.22 11.89
C LEU A 15 9.96 -7.46 13.26
N ARG A 16 10.72 -7.86 14.26
CA ARG A 16 10.21 -8.08 15.63
C ARG A 16 9.59 -6.82 16.22
N THR A 17 10.27 -5.67 16.08
CA THR A 17 9.72 -4.38 16.54
C THR A 17 8.38 -4.06 15.87
N ALA A 18 8.23 -4.33 14.57
CA ALA A 18 6.96 -4.12 13.89
C ALA A 18 5.85 -5.01 14.49
N VAL A 19 6.11 -6.29 14.68
CA VAL A 19 5.15 -7.25 15.25
C VAL A 19 4.77 -6.89 16.69
N GLU A 20 5.75 -6.54 17.53
CA GLU A 20 5.54 -6.10 18.91
C GLU A 20 4.65 -4.84 19.00
N LEU A 21 4.66 -3.99 17.98
CA LEU A 21 3.83 -2.81 17.86
C LEU A 21 2.47 -3.08 17.18
N GLY A 22 2.13 -4.35 16.91
CA GLY A 22 0.88 -4.75 16.27
C GLY A 22 0.86 -4.59 14.74
N ILE A 23 2.00 -4.28 14.10
CA ILE A 23 2.13 -4.24 12.65
C ILE A 23 2.37 -5.68 12.16
N ASN A 24 1.30 -6.32 11.70
CA ASN A 24 1.30 -7.73 11.33
C ASN A 24 1.06 -7.99 9.83
N PHE A 25 0.99 -6.95 9.00
CA PHE A 25 0.79 -7.07 7.55
C PHE A 25 2.08 -6.65 6.82
N PHE A 26 2.71 -7.57 6.09
CA PHE A 26 3.99 -7.37 5.42
C PHE A 26 3.84 -7.42 3.91
N ASP A 27 4.22 -6.30 3.26
CA ASP A 27 4.05 -6.07 1.83
C ASP A 27 5.36 -6.28 1.06
N HIS A 28 5.31 -7.17 0.10
CA HIS A 28 6.40 -7.55 -0.80
C HIS A 28 6.01 -7.37 -2.27
N ALA A 29 6.94 -7.66 -3.16
CA ALA A 29 6.74 -7.92 -4.58
C ALA A 29 7.92 -8.74 -5.11
N ASP A 30 7.67 -9.56 -6.11
CA ASP A 30 8.67 -10.40 -6.80
C ASP A 30 9.88 -9.62 -7.31
N ILE A 31 9.67 -8.37 -7.75
CA ILE A 31 10.72 -7.49 -8.28
C ILE A 31 11.51 -6.73 -7.20
N TYR A 32 11.08 -6.71 -5.93
CA TYR A 32 11.75 -5.89 -4.92
C TYR A 32 13.18 -6.37 -4.66
N ALA A 33 14.15 -5.52 -5.02
CA ALA A 33 15.59 -5.85 -5.01
C ALA A 33 15.90 -7.14 -5.80
N GLY A 34 15.23 -7.36 -6.94
CA GLY A 34 15.42 -8.55 -7.75
C GLY A 34 15.04 -9.85 -7.03
N GLY A 35 14.00 -9.84 -6.20
CA GLY A 35 13.55 -10.98 -5.39
C GLY A 35 14.27 -11.17 -4.04
N GLN A 36 15.34 -10.40 -3.79
CA GLN A 36 16.10 -10.52 -2.54
C GLN A 36 15.26 -10.14 -1.30
N ALA A 37 14.26 -9.25 -1.46
CA ALA A 37 13.38 -8.89 -0.35
C ALA A 37 12.58 -10.09 0.16
N GLU A 38 12.04 -10.91 -0.72
CA GLU A 38 11.32 -12.14 -0.37
C GLU A 38 12.28 -13.19 0.20
N THR A 39 13.47 -13.36 -0.39
CA THR A 39 14.49 -14.30 0.10
C THR A 39 14.93 -13.96 1.53
N LEU A 40 15.24 -12.69 1.80
CA LEU A 40 15.61 -12.24 3.15
C LEU A 40 14.46 -12.47 4.13
N PHE A 41 13.21 -12.12 3.74
CA PHE A 41 12.06 -12.32 4.62
C PHE A 41 11.84 -13.80 4.95
N GLY A 42 11.99 -14.70 3.97
CA GLY A 42 11.96 -16.13 4.19
C GLY A 42 13.05 -16.63 5.16
N GLN A 43 14.28 -16.05 5.09
CA GLN A 43 15.32 -16.33 6.08
C GLN A 43 14.90 -15.88 7.49
N LEU A 44 14.29 -14.71 7.62
CA LEU A 44 13.80 -14.20 8.91
C LEU A 44 12.69 -15.08 9.49
N LEU A 45 11.78 -15.59 8.68
CA LEU A 45 10.75 -16.53 9.12
C LEU A 45 11.34 -17.82 9.67
N ARG A 46 12.33 -18.40 8.97
CA ARG A 46 13.01 -19.62 9.45
C ARG A 46 13.75 -19.41 10.79
N ARG A 47 14.26 -18.21 11.03
CA ARG A 47 14.93 -17.85 12.30
C ARG A 47 13.94 -17.57 13.43
N ASN A 48 12.66 -17.36 13.11
CA ASN A 48 11.60 -16.99 14.05
C ASN A 48 10.41 -17.95 13.94
N PRO A 49 10.53 -19.20 14.44
CA PRO A 49 9.42 -20.15 14.45
C PRO A 49 8.19 -19.57 15.16
N GLY A 50 7.00 -19.80 14.63
CA GLY A 50 5.74 -19.27 15.15
C GLY A 50 5.42 -17.82 14.72
N LEU A 51 6.30 -17.15 13.97
CA LEU A 51 6.04 -15.82 13.47
C LEU A 51 5.06 -15.85 12.26
N ARG A 52 5.16 -16.89 11.43
CA ARG A 52 4.32 -17.04 10.22
C ARG A 52 2.82 -17.00 10.55
N GLU A 53 2.41 -17.57 11.65
CA GLU A 53 1.03 -17.67 12.12
C GLU A 53 0.50 -16.34 12.67
N GLN A 54 1.37 -15.42 13.02
CA GLN A 54 1.04 -14.11 13.59
C GLN A 54 0.92 -13.00 12.55
N ILE A 55 1.33 -13.26 11.30
CA ILE A 55 1.47 -12.23 10.28
C ILE A 55 0.74 -12.60 8.99
N THR A 56 0.37 -11.56 8.25
CA THR A 56 -0.15 -11.64 6.89
C THR A 56 0.97 -11.27 5.91
N ILE A 57 1.22 -12.12 4.94
CA ILE A 57 2.22 -11.90 3.90
C ILE A 57 1.53 -11.62 2.58
N GLN A 58 1.80 -10.44 2.03
CA GLN A 58 1.36 -10.02 0.71
C GLN A 58 2.55 -9.95 -0.23
N THR A 59 2.38 -10.45 -1.45
CA THR A 59 3.32 -10.20 -2.54
C THR A 59 2.60 -9.76 -3.80
N LYS A 60 3.35 -9.39 -4.84
CA LYS A 60 2.83 -8.87 -6.10
C LYS A 60 3.62 -9.43 -7.27
N CYS A 61 2.96 -9.54 -8.44
CA CYS A 61 3.57 -9.93 -9.71
C CYS A 61 3.05 -9.08 -10.87
N GLY A 62 3.60 -9.30 -12.07
CA GLY A 62 3.13 -8.69 -13.31
C GLY A 62 3.97 -7.50 -13.79
N ILE A 63 5.07 -7.13 -13.13
CA ILE A 63 6.04 -6.16 -13.67
C ILE A 63 7.26 -6.89 -14.22
N CYS A 64 7.48 -6.77 -15.53
CA CYS A 64 8.62 -7.29 -16.22
C CYS A 64 9.58 -6.17 -16.68
N PRO A 65 10.83 -6.46 -17.06
CA PRO A 65 11.74 -5.45 -17.57
C PRO A 65 11.24 -4.83 -18.88
N GLY A 66 10.68 -3.63 -18.78
CA GLY A 66 10.19 -2.86 -19.93
C GLY A 66 8.75 -3.11 -20.37
N TYR A 67 8.00 -4.01 -19.70
CA TYR A 67 6.60 -4.29 -19.99
C TYR A 67 5.86 -4.81 -18.76
N TYR A 68 4.55 -4.98 -18.86
CA TYR A 68 3.74 -5.67 -17.88
C TYR A 68 3.23 -6.98 -18.47
N ASP A 69 3.06 -7.99 -17.64
CA ASP A 69 2.55 -9.30 -18.02
C ASP A 69 1.63 -9.82 -16.92
N SER A 70 0.36 -9.90 -17.24
CA SER A 70 -0.68 -10.48 -16.36
C SER A 70 -1.33 -11.72 -16.97
N SER A 71 -0.63 -12.40 -17.89
CA SER A 71 -1.05 -13.69 -18.42
C SER A 71 -1.11 -14.76 -17.33
N GLU A 72 -1.92 -15.78 -17.54
CA GLU A 72 -2.04 -16.90 -16.62
C GLU A 72 -0.68 -17.55 -16.34
N GLU A 73 0.09 -17.83 -17.40
CA GLU A 73 1.39 -18.49 -17.31
C GLU A 73 2.34 -17.68 -16.41
N HIS A 74 2.48 -16.37 -16.69
CA HIS A 74 3.37 -15.50 -15.92
C HIS A 74 2.94 -15.40 -14.43
N ILE A 75 1.64 -15.26 -14.16
CA ILE A 75 1.15 -15.18 -12.77
C ILE A 75 1.50 -16.46 -11.99
N LEU A 76 1.27 -17.64 -12.59
CA LEU A 76 1.57 -18.92 -11.94
C LEU A 76 3.07 -19.08 -11.67
N GLU A 77 3.93 -18.79 -12.67
CA GLU A 77 5.38 -18.87 -12.53
C GLU A 77 5.92 -17.86 -11.49
N ALA A 78 5.42 -16.62 -11.49
CA ALA A 78 5.82 -15.59 -10.55
C ALA A 78 5.50 -15.97 -9.11
N VAL A 79 4.32 -16.57 -8.87
CA VAL A 79 3.92 -17.05 -7.53
C VAL A 79 4.81 -18.22 -7.09
N ASP A 80 5.08 -19.17 -7.96
CA ASP A 80 5.97 -20.30 -7.64
C ASP A 80 7.39 -19.81 -7.30
N GLY A 81 7.88 -18.82 -8.05
CA GLY A 81 9.12 -18.14 -7.75
C GLY A 81 9.13 -17.44 -6.39
N SER A 82 8.04 -16.72 -6.06
CA SER A 82 7.88 -16.04 -4.77
C SER A 82 7.83 -17.03 -3.61
N LEU A 83 7.04 -18.08 -3.70
CA LEU A 83 6.96 -19.14 -2.69
C LEU A 83 8.32 -19.80 -2.44
N LYS A 84 9.07 -20.08 -3.51
CA LYS A 84 10.44 -20.61 -3.40
C LYS A 84 11.38 -19.64 -2.68
N ARG A 85 11.33 -18.34 -2.99
CA ARG A 85 12.16 -17.31 -2.33
C ARG A 85 11.81 -17.14 -0.86
N PHE A 86 10.52 -17.14 -0.51
CA PHE A 86 10.09 -17.13 0.89
C PHE A 86 10.41 -18.44 1.62
N GLY A 87 10.48 -19.57 0.92
CA GLY A 87 10.52 -20.91 1.51
C GLY A 87 9.20 -21.27 2.17
N LEU A 88 8.08 -20.91 1.56
CA LEU A 88 6.72 -21.15 2.02
C LEU A 88 5.93 -21.92 0.97
N GLU A 89 4.89 -22.63 1.41
CA GLU A 89 3.91 -23.27 0.52
C GLU A 89 2.74 -22.35 0.17
N GLN A 90 2.50 -21.30 0.99
CA GLN A 90 1.38 -20.39 0.83
C GLN A 90 1.75 -18.96 1.26
N VAL A 91 1.31 -17.96 0.48
CA VAL A 91 1.18 -16.56 0.88
C VAL A 91 -0.28 -16.21 1.13
N ASP A 92 -0.54 -15.17 1.94
CA ASP A 92 -1.91 -14.82 2.26
C ASP A 92 -2.56 -13.99 1.16
N VAL A 93 -1.82 -13.06 0.54
CA VAL A 93 -2.36 -12.14 -0.47
C VAL A 93 -1.44 -12.04 -1.68
N LEU A 94 -2.03 -12.10 -2.88
CA LEU A 94 -1.39 -11.80 -4.15
C LEU A 94 -2.04 -10.58 -4.80
N LEU A 95 -1.24 -9.60 -5.25
CA LEU A 95 -1.73 -8.49 -6.06
C LEU A 95 -1.15 -8.53 -7.48
N ILE A 96 -1.96 -8.17 -8.48
CA ILE A 96 -1.43 -7.72 -9.77
C ILE A 96 -0.85 -6.32 -9.55
N HIS A 97 0.46 -6.17 -9.78
CA HIS A 97 1.24 -5.01 -9.33
C HIS A 97 0.94 -3.72 -10.09
N ARG A 98 0.62 -3.86 -11.39
CA ARG A 98 0.25 -2.75 -12.28
C ARG A 98 -0.81 -3.21 -13.28
N PRO A 99 -1.66 -2.28 -13.77
CA PRO A 99 -2.55 -2.61 -14.86
C PRO A 99 -1.73 -2.89 -16.12
N ASP A 100 -1.92 -4.06 -16.69
CA ASP A 100 -1.40 -4.43 -18.00
C ASP A 100 -2.39 -3.97 -19.06
N ALA A 101 -1.92 -3.24 -20.06
CA ALA A 101 -2.78 -2.78 -21.16
C ALA A 101 -3.28 -3.92 -22.07
N LEU A 102 -2.61 -5.08 -22.01
CA LEU A 102 -2.93 -6.28 -22.78
C LEU A 102 -3.59 -7.37 -21.93
N MET A 103 -4.02 -7.04 -20.69
CA MET A 103 -4.61 -8.02 -19.81
C MET A 103 -5.91 -8.61 -20.38
N GLU A 104 -6.03 -9.93 -20.29
CA GLU A 104 -7.27 -10.65 -20.50
C GLU A 104 -7.84 -11.06 -19.12
N PRO A 105 -9.00 -10.53 -18.71
CA PRO A 105 -9.57 -10.81 -17.38
C PRO A 105 -9.76 -12.28 -17.08
N GLU A 106 -10.09 -13.08 -18.08
CA GLU A 106 -10.30 -14.52 -17.98
C GLU A 106 -9.00 -15.27 -17.66
N GLU A 107 -7.85 -14.83 -18.17
CA GLU A 107 -6.55 -15.42 -17.83
C GLU A 107 -6.19 -15.16 -16.37
N ILE A 108 -6.37 -13.91 -15.90
CA ILE A 108 -6.14 -13.56 -14.50
C ILE A 108 -7.08 -14.36 -13.58
N ALA A 109 -8.36 -14.46 -13.94
CA ALA A 109 -9.34 -15.23 -13.20
C ALA A 109 -8.97 -16.73 -13.11
N SER A 110 -8.51 -17.32 -14.22
CA SER A 110 -8.05 -18.71 -14.29
C SER A 110 -6.82 -18.92 -13.41
N ALA A 111 -5.83 -18.03 -13.46
CA ALA A 111 -4.64 -18.08 -12.61
C ALA A 111 -5.01 -18.04 -11.12
N PHE A 112 -5.88 -17.10 -10.73
CA PHE A 112 -6.31 -16.95 -9.34
C PHE A 112 -7.08 -18.19 -8.84
N GLU A 113 -7.97 -18.74 -9.66
CA GLU A 113 -8.68 -19.97 -9.31
C GLU A 113 -7.72 -21.16 -9.10
N LYS A 114 -6.73 -21.32 -9.99
CA LYS A 114 -5.71 -22.38 -9.88
C LYS A 114 -4.87 -22.23 -8.61
N LEU A 115 -4.43 -21.01 -8.30
CA LEU A 115 -3.64 -20.70 -7.11
C LEU A 115 -4.43 -20.94 -5.81
N GLU A 116 -5.70 -20.54 -5.79
CA GLU A 116 -6.60 -20.78 -4.64
C GLU A 116 -6.85 -22.27 -4.43
N LYS A 117 -7.20 -23.01 -5.49
CA LYS A 117 -7.43 -24.46 -5.44
C LYS A 117 -6.18 -25.25 -5.02
N ALA A 118 -5.01 -24.78 -5.43
CA ALA A 118 -3.72 -25.36 -5.02
C ALA A 118 -3.31 -24.98 -3.59
N GLY A 119 -4.05 -24.11 -2.91
CA GLY A 119 -3.72 -23.61 -1.58
C GLY A 119 -2.49 -22.70 -1.52
N LYS A 120 -2.02 -22.19 -2.66
CA LYS A 120 -0.82 -21.33 -2.74
C LYS A 120 -1.08 -19.88 -2.35
N VAL A 121 -2.32 -19.38 -2.58
CA VAL A 121 -2.75 -18.01 -2.26
C VAL A 121 -4.15 -18.05 -1.65
N LYS A 122 -4.39 -17.25 -0.60
CA LYS A 122 -5.72 -17.19 0.07
C LYS A 122 -6.60 -16.07 -0.49
N TYR A 123 -6.03 -14.91 -0.77
CA TYR A 123 -6.75 -13.70 -1.14
C TYR A 123 -6.07 -12.99 -2.30
N PHE A 124 -6.86 -12.25 -3.07
CA PHE A 124 -6.41 -11.61 -4.29
C PHE A 124 -6.77 -10.12 -4.30
N GLY A 125 -5.97 -9.36 -5.01
CA GLY A 125 -6.22 -7.94 -5.22
C GLY A 125 -5.38 -7.39 -6.36
N VAL A 126 -5.38 -6.08 -6.45
CA VAL A 126 -4.70 -5.34 -7.52
C VAL A 126 -3.92 -4.17 -6.94
N SER A 127 -3.12 -3.53 -7.75
CA SER A 127 -2.44 -2.29 -7.41
C SER A 127 -2.50 -1.32 -8.59
N ASN A 128 -2.81 -0.05 -8.29
CA ASN A 128 -2.86 1.06 -9.26
C ASN A 128 -3.90 0.88 -10.38
N MET A 129 -4.96 0.15 -10.15
CA MET A 129 -6.08 0.04 -11.07
C MET A 129 -7.17 1.07 -10.77
N ASN A 130 -7.79 1.61 -11.81
CA ASN A 130 -8.95 2.48 -11.69
C ASN A 130 -10.25 1.66 -11.50
N SER A 131 -11.37 2.35 -11.30
CA SER A 131 -12.66 1.72 -11.02
C SER A 131 -13.16 0.85 -12.17
N VAL A 132 -12.97 1.29 -13.42
CA VAL A 132 -13.44 0.57 -14.61
C VAL A 132 -12.60 -0.69 -14.87
N GLN A 133 -11.28 -0.62 -14.67
CA GLN A 133 -10.42 -1.79 -14.76
C GLN A 133 -10.79 -2.85 -13.71
N MET A 134 -11.10 -2.41 -12.48
CA MET A 134 -11.57 -3.33 -11.44
C MET A 134 -12.93 -3.96 -11.79
N GLN A 135 -13.88 -3.18 -12.36
CA GLN A 135 -15.15 -3.72 -12.83
C GLN A 135 -14.97 -4.75 -13.95
N LEU A 136 -14.00 -4.50 -14.86
CA LEU A 136 -13.70 -5.44 -15.92
C LEU A 136 -13.20 -6.79 -15.38
N LEU A 137 -12.31 -6.77 -14.38
CA LEU A 137 -11.85 -7.97 -13.70
C LEU A 137 -12.96 -8.65 -12.88
N ASP A 138 -13.79 -7.86 -12.19
CA ASP A 138 -14.87 -8.39 -11.37
C ASP A 138 -15.91 -9.18 -12.18
N ARG A 139 -16.09 -8.88 -13.46
CA ARG A 139 -16.94 -9.68 -14.36
C ARG A 139 -16.44 -11.12 -14.54
N ALA A 140 -15.12 -11.31 -14.60
CA ALA A 140 -14.53 -12.64 -14.76
C ALA A 140 -14.38 -13.39 -13.43
N MET A 141 -14.26 -12.65 -12.30
CA MET A 141 -14.05 -13.21 -10.95
C MET A 141 -14.79 -12.42 -9.88
N PRO A 142 -16.13 -12.49 -9.84
CA PRO A 142 -16.97 -11.68 -8.95
C PRO A 142 -16.57 -11.77 -7.48
N GLY A 143 -16.32 -10.60 -6.85
CA GLY A 143 -16.02 -10.50 -5.43
C GLY A 143 -14.65 -11.05 -4.99
N LYS A 144 -13.77 -11.40 -5.92
CA LYS A 144 -12.43 -11.94 -5.59
C LYS A 144 -11.43 -10.85 -5.20
N LEU A 145 -11.58 -9.64 -5.70
CA LEU A 145 -10.65 -8.56 -5.44
C LEU A 145 -10.97 -7.89 -4.10
N ILE A 146 -10.13 -8.11 -3.09
CA ILE A 146 -10.34 -7.55 -1.75
C ILE A 146 -9.43 -6.36 -1.43
N ILE A 147 -8.44 -6.07 -2.26
CA ILE A 147 -7.45 -5.00 -2.06
C ILE A 147 -7.20 -4.27 -3.38
N ASN A 148 -7.10 -2.93 -3.31
CA ASN A 148 -6.44 -2.12 -4.33
C ASN A 148 -5.37 -1.25 -3.66
N GLN A 149 -4.09 -1.46 -3.99
CA GLN A 149 -2.98 -0.73 -3.41
C GLN A 149 -2.61 0.47 -4.29
N LEU A 150 -2.87 1.69 -3.79
CA LEU A 150 -2.78 2.96 -4.51
C LEU A 150 -1.82 3.94 -3.83
N GLN A 151 -1.18 4.84 -4.57
CA GLN A 151 -0.45 5.93 -3.92
C GLN A 151 -1.43 6.88 -3.24
N PHE A 152 -1.22 7.14 -1.95
CA PHE A 152 -2.05 8.08 -1.22
C PHE A 152 -1.33 8.63 0.02
N GLY A 153 -1.46 9.93 0.23
CA GLY A 153 -0.94 10.65 1.38
C GLY A 153 -1.37 12.11 1.30
N VAL A 154 -1.11 12.89 2.36
CA VAL A 154 -1.56 14.29 2.44
C VAL A 154 -1.00 15.17 1.31
N ALA A 155 0.23 14.90 0.87
CA ALA A 155 0.86 15.60 -0.26
C ALA A 155 0.68 14.88 -1.62
N HIS A 156 -0.15 13.83 -1.66
CA HIS A 156 -0.57 13.12 -2.88
C HIS A 156 -2.00 12.63 -2.68
N SER A 157 -2.95 13.56 -2.76
CA SER A 157 -4.33 13.40 -2.31
C SER A 157 -5.33 13.07 -3.43
N GLY A 158 -4.86 12.76 -4.63
CA GLY A 158 -5.69 12.57 -5.83
C GLY A 158 -6.92 11.68 -5.64
N LEU A 159 -6.87 10.69 -4.74
CA LEU A 159 -8.03 9.84 -4.44
C LEU A 159 -9.23 10.60 -3.86
N VAL A 160 -9.01 11.71 -3.14
CA VAL A 160 -10.07 12.53 -2.55
C VAL A 160 -10.32 13.83 -3.32
N ASP A 161 -9.36 14.28 -4.12
CA ASP A 161 -9.43 15.54 -4.86
C ASP A 161 -10.59 15.59 -5.82
N GLU A 162 -10.81 14.51 -6.58
CA GLU A 162 -11.88 14.39 -7.54
C GLU A 162 -13.27 14.60 -6.90
N GLY A 163 -13.49 14.01 -5.73
CA GLY A 163 -14.74 14.13 -5.00
C GLY A 163 -14.95 15.50 -4.35
N ILE A 164 -13.83 16.14 -3.89
CA ILE A 164 -13.90 17.49 -3.28
C ILE A 164 -14.16 18.56 -4.34
N ALA A 165 -13.56 18.42 -5.53
CA ALA A 165 -13.61 19.41 -6.60
C ALA A 165 -14.63 19.08 -7.70
N VAL A 166 -15.58 18.18 -7.43
CA VAL A 166 -16.62 17.80 -8.39
C VAL A 166 -17.42 19.02 -8.83
N ASN A 167 -17.68 19.13 -10.14
CA ASN A 167 -18.43 20.23 -10.75
C ASN A 167 -17.79 21.63 -10.55
N THR A 168 -16.46 21.70 -10.49
CA THR A 168 -15.68 22.94 -10.48
C THR A 168 -14.72 22.98 -11.67
N ASP A 169 -14.11 24.15 -11.92
CA ASP A 169 -13.06 24.34 -12.92
C ASP A 169 -11.64 24.19 -12.32
N LEU A 170 -11.53 23.72 -11.09
CA LEU A 170 -10.24 23.53 -10.43
C LEU A 170 -9.45 22.40 -11.07
N ASN A 171 -8.14 22.61 -11.25
CA ASN A 171 -7.23 21.59 -11.80
C ASN A 171 -7.20 20.29 -11.00
N GLN A 172 -7.46 20.32 -9.70
CA GLN A 172 -7.57 19.15 -8.85
C GLN A 172 -8.82 18.29 -9.11
N GLY A 173 -9.85 18.86 -9.79
CA GLY A 173 -11.04 18.14 -10.22
C GLY A 173 -10.86 17.33 -11.51
N VAL A 174 -9.65 17.38 -12.13
CA VAL A 174 -9.35 16.53 -13.30
C VAL A 174 -9.32 15.07 -12.87
N VAL A 175 -10.19 14.27 -13.49
CA VAL A 175 -10.30 12.83 -13.22
C VAL A 175 -8.98 12.12 -13.52
N ARG A 176 -8.40 11.49 -12.51
CA ARG A 176 -7.16 10.72 -12.60
C ARG A 176 -7.30 9.30 -12.06
N THR A 177 -8.31 9.08 -11.20
CA THR A 177 -8.51 7.82 -10.49
C THR A 177 -9.86 7.19 -10.81
N ASP A 178 -10.68 7.91 -11.58
CA ASP A 178 -11.97 7.43 -12.09
C ASP A 178 -12.92 6.96 -10.97
N GLY A 179 -12.95 7.71 -9.85
CA GLY A 179 -13.80 7.41 -8.70
C GLY A 179 -13.44 6.14 -7.94
N VAL A 180 -12.19 5.66 -8.06
CA VAL A 180 -11.77 4.38 -7.47
C VAL A 180 -11.94 4.33 -5.94
N LEU A 181 -11.85 5.46 -5.25
CA LEU A 181 -12.06 5.54 -3.80
C LEU A 181 -13.49 5.08 -3.43
N ASP A 182 -14.49 5.64 -4.09
CA ASP A 182 -15.89 5.32 -3.81
C ASP A 182 -16.28 3.95 -4.36
N TYR A 183 -15.71 3.54 -5.49
CA TYR A 183 -15.85 2.16 -5.99
C TYR A 183 -15.36 1.14 -4.94
N CYS A 184 -14.17 1.33 -4.39
CA CYS A 184 -13.63 0.44 -3.36
C CYS A 184 -14.51 0.40 -2.11
N ARG A 185 -15.07 1.56 -1.69
CA ARG A 185 -15.99 1.63 -0.54
C ARG A 185 -17.30 0.88 -0.81
N LEU A 186 -17.87 1.03 -1.99
CA LEU A 186 -19.13 0.37 -2.39
C LEU A 186 -18.98 -1.16 -2.46
N ASN A 187 -17.81 -1.65 -2.88
CA ASN A 187 -17.54 -3.07 -3.09
C ASN A 187 -16.75 -3.72 -1.94
N ASN A 188 -16.57 -3.03 -0.81
CA ASN A 188 -15.79 -3.51 0.34
C ASN A 188 -14.34 -3.90 0.00
N VAL A 189 -13.73 -3.22 -0.96
CA VAL A 189 -12.32 -3.39 -1.32
C VAL A 189 -11.47 -2.50 -0.41
N THR A 190 -10.49 -3.08 0.25
CA THR A 190 -9.57 -2.33 1.11
C THR A 190 -8.58 -1.54 0.26
N ILE A 191 -8.49 -0.23 0.48
CA ILE A 191 -7.44 0.59 -0.11
C ILE A 191 -6.19 0.49 0.76
N GLN A 192 -5.05 0.17 0.14
CA GLN A 192 -3.74 0.26 0.77
C GLN A 192 -2.98 1.46 0.20
N ALA A 193 -2.55 2.38 1.06
CA ALA A 193 -1.83 3.59 0.68
C ALA A 193 -0.32 3.33 0.64
N TRP A 194 0.27 3.17 -0.57
CA TRP A 194 1.72 3.08 -0.69
C TRP A 194 2.37 4.45 -0.76
N SER A 195 3.65 4.55 -0.34
CA SER A 195 4.43 5.79 -0.30
C SER A 195 3.72 6.98 0.39
N PRO A 196 3.14 6.81 1.58
CA PRO A 196 2.29 7.80 2.24
C PRO A 196 3.00 9.12 2.56
N MET A 197 4.34 9.12 2.58
CA MET A 197 5.16 10.30 2.87
C MET A 197 5.68 11.01 1.62
N GLN A 198 5.36 10.52 0.40
CA GLN A 198 5.84 11.12 -0.84
C GLN A 198 4.80 12.06 -1.46
N TYR A 199 5.29 13.11 -2.13
CA TYR A 199 4.45 14.09 -2.84
C TYR A 199 4.23 13.78 -4.32
N GLY A 200 4.55 12.58 -4.75
CA GLY A 200 4.36 12.06 -6.11
C GLY A 200 5.20 10.83 -6.34
N MET A 201 4.99 10.17 -7.47
CA MET A 201 5.70 8.96 -7.84
C MET A 201 7.22 9.23 -7.94
N PHE A 202 7.97 8.70 -6.96
CA PHE A 202 9.43 8.83 -6.85
C PHE A 202 9.98 10.26 -6.73
N LYS A 203 9.13 11.27 -6.44
CA LYS A 203 9.57 12.67 -6.28
C LYS A 203 10.25 12.96 -4.93
N GLY A 204 10.06 12.10 -3.93
CA GLY A 204 10.66 12.25 -2.61
C GLY A 204 9.64 12.53 -1.50
N PRO A 205 10.11 12.58 -0.23
CA PRO A 205 9.24 12.85 0.89
C PRO A 205 8.86 14.33 0.95
N PHE A 206 7.62 14.64 1.29
CA PHE A 206 7.18 16.02 1.53
C PHE A 206 7.69 16.57 2.88
N MET A 207 7.94 15.70 3.84
CA MET A 207 8.49 16.09 5.12
C MET A 207 9.88 16.70 4.93
N GLN A 208 10.09 17.90 5.51
CA GLN A 208 11.30 18.73 5.34
C GLN A 208 11.50 19.29 3.91
N CYS A 209 10.55 19.10 2.99
CA CYS A 209 10.58 19.76 1.69
C CYS A 209 10.13 21.22 1.83
N PRO A 210 10.89 22.22 1.31
CA PRO A 210 10.52 23.63 1.40
C PRO A 210 9.17 23.97 0.77
N ASP A 211 8.78 23.29 -0.30
CA ASP A 211 7.50 23.50 -0.97
C ASP A 211 6.29 23.17 -0.06
N TYR A 212 6.52 22.41 0.99
CA TYR A 212 5.52 22.01 1.98
C TYR A 212 5.79 22.61 3.37
N ALA A 213 6.51 23.73 3.46
CA ALA A 213 6.90 24.34 4.75
C ALA A 213 5.71 24.60 5.67
N GLY A 214 4.60 25.15 5.14
CA GLY A 214 3.38 25.42 5.90
C GLY A 214 2.71 24.13 6.40
N LEU A 215 2.65 23.08 5.58
CA LEU A 215 2.13 21.77 5.99
C LEU A 215 3.02 21.15 7.07
N ASN A 216 4.34 21.19 6.89
CA ASN A 216 5.29 20.63 7.85
C ASN A 216 5.24 21.33 9.19
N ALA A 217 5.13 22.68 9.21
CA ALA A 217 4.97 23.46 10.44
C ALA A 217 3.67 23.06 11.20
N TYR A 218 2.57 22.89 10.48
CA TYR A 218 1.31 22.50 11.11
C TYR A 218 1.32 21.05 11.59
N ILE A 219 1.95 20.14 10.86
CA ILE A 219 2.15 18.75 11.31
C ILE A 219 2.96 18.73 12.61
N GLU A 220 4.00 19.56 12.72
CA GLU A 220 4.82 19.66 13.93
C GLU A 220 4.02 20.24 15.12
N GLU A 221 3.18 21.26 14.88
CA GLU A 221 2.25 21.79 15.88
C GLU A 221 1.34 20.68 16.45
N LEU A 222 0.70 19.91 15.57
CA LEU A 222 -0.16 18.79 15.97
C LEU A 222 0.62 17.66 16.66
N ALA A 223 1.85 17.39 16.22
CA ALA A 223 2.73 16.41 16.83
C ALA A 223 3.07 16.76 18.28
N GLN A 224 3.39 18.03 18.55
CA GLN A 224 3.64 18.54 19.90
C GLN A 224 2.40 18.48 20.78
N GLN A 225 1.23 18.91 20.27
CA GLN A 225 -0.05 18.85 21.01
C GLN A 225 -0.44 17.43 21.42
N ASN A 226 -0.12 16.44 20.61
CA ASN A 226 -0.45 15.04 20.84
C ASN A 226 0.71 14.22 21.46
N ASN A 227 1.88 14.83 21.67
CA ASN A 227 3.09 14.17 22.17
C ASN A 227 3.48 12.95 21.30
N VAL A 228 3.47 13.12 19.99
CA VAL A 228 3.84 12.10 18.99
C VAL A 228 4.78 12.69 17.94
N SER A 229 5.21 11.87 16.98
CA SER A 229 6.03 12.35 15.84
C SER A 229 5.19 12.94 14.71
N GLY A 230 5.81 13.78 13.88
CA GLY A 230 5.17 14.29 12.66
C GLY A 230 4.78 13.18 11.68
N GLU A 231 5.57 12.09 11.62
CA GLU A 231 5.22 10.91 10.81
C GLU A 231 3.89 10.28 11.27
N ALA A 232 3.64 10.25 12.59
CA ALA A 232 2.38 9.74 13.13
C ALA A 232 1.19 10.60 12.71
N ILE A 233 1.32 11.92 12.75
CA ILE A 233 0.26 12.86 12.29
C ILE A 233 -0.02 12.68 10.80
N ALA A 234 1.02 12.58 9.97
CA ALA A 234 0.87 12.37 8.53
C ALA A 234 0.16 11.06 8.19
N LEU A 235 0.44 9.98 8.93
CA LEU A 235 -0.25 8.70 8.79
C LEU A 235 -1.68 8.76 9.35
N ALA A 236 -1.89 9.44 10.47
CA ALA A 236 -3.22 9.64 11.06
C ALA A 236 -4.17 10.36 10.10
N TRP A 237 -3.66 11.24 9.22
CA TRP A 237 -4.44 11.87 8.16
C TRP A 237 -5.04 10.84 7.21
N ILE A 238 -4.28 9.82 6.80
CA ILE A 238 -4.75 8.70 5.96
C ILE A 238 -5.75 7.84 6.73
N LEU A 239 -5.39 7.44 7.95
CA LEU A 239 -6.20 6.53 8.77
C LEU A 239 -7.54 7.17 9.20
N ARG A 240 -7.62 8.51 9.23
CA ARG A 240 -8.84 9.25 9.56
C ARG A 240 -9.95 9.08 8.53
N HIS A 241 -9.60 8.70 7.29
CA HIS A 241 -10.58 8.57 6.22
C HIS A 241 -11.54 7.40 6.49
N PRO A 242 -12.87 7.58 6.28
CA PRO A 242 -13.88 6.55 6.61
C PRO A 242 -13.80 5.30 5.71
N ALA A 243 -13.02 5.32 4.63
CA ALA A 243 -12.74 4.14 3.81
C ALA A 243 -11.82 3.11 4.52
N LYS A 244 -11.40 3.36 5.75
CA LYS A 244 -10.50 2.48 6.54
C LYS A 244 -9.23 2.12 5.78
N ILE A 245 -8.59 3.12 5.18
CA ILE A 245 -7.39 2.96 4.35
C ILE A 245 -6.25 2.42 5.20
N GLN A 246 -5.60 1.36 4.75
CA GLN A 246 -4.42 0.78 5.37
C GLN A 246 -3.15 1.46 4.85
N ALA A 247 -2.34 2.06 5.70
CA ALA A 247 -1.10 2.72 5.30
C ALA A 247 0.07 1.73 5.22
N ILE A 248 0.77 1.69 4.08
CA ILE A 248 1.97 0.87 3.88
C ILE A 248 3.20 1.72 4.16
N ILE A 249 3.78 1.57 5.35
CA ILE A 249 5.00 2.29 5.72
C ILE A 249 6.22 1.68 5.01
N GLY A 250 6.97 2.50 4.28
CA GLY A 250 8.10 2.05 3.46
C GLY A 250 9.44 2.14 4.19
N THR A 251 9.50 1.90 5.51
CA THR A 251 10.72 2.02 6.30
C THR A 251 11.14 0.71 6.93
N ALA A 252 12.46 0.53 7.07
CA ALA A 252 13.09 -0.53 7.87
C ALA A 252 13.84 0.03 9.09
N ASN A 253 13.84 1.35 9.28
CA ASN A 253 14.43 1.99 10.44
C ASN A 253 13.50 1.80 11.65
N ILE A 254 14.02 1.20 12.72
CA ILE A 254 13.28 0.81 13.93
C ILE A 254 12.59 2.02 14.58
N ASP A 255 13.27 3.15 14.68
CA ASP A 255 12.70 4.34 15.31
C ASP A 255 11.57 4.94 14.47
N ARG A 256 11.71 4.90 13.13
CA ARG A 256 10.61 5.30 12.25
C ARG A 256 9.43 4.34 12.32
N ILE A 257 9.66 3.03 12.49
CA ILE A 257 8.58 2.06 12.71
C ILE A 257 7.82 2.41 14.00
N ARG A 258 8.54 2.66 15.10
CA ARG A 258 7.95 3.07 16.39
C ARG A 258 7.14 4.36 16.27
N ARG A 259 7.72 5.39 15.63
CA ARG A 259 7.03 6.66 15.38
C ARG A 259 5.77 6.49 14.52
N SER A 260 5.87 5.70 13.46
CA SER A 260 4.72 5.42 12.57
C SER A 260 3.58 4.71 13.30
N ALA A 261 3.88 3.77 14.19
CA ALA A 261 2.87 3.03 14.96
C ALA A 261 2.03 3.93 15.87
N GLN A 262 2.56 5.08 16.32
CA GLN A 262 1.82 6.06 17.14
C GLN A 262 0.58 6.59 16.41
N ALA A 263 0.54 6.57 15.09
CA ALA A 263 -0.60 7.04 14.29
C ALA A 263 -1.93 6.36 14.65
N MET A 264 -1.89 5.12 15.13
CA MET A 264 -3.08 4.35 15.53
C MET A 264 -3.81 4.96 16.74
N ASN A 265 -3.14 5.79 17.52
CA ASN A 265 -3.69 6.43 18.71
C ASN A 265 -4.17 7.86 18.46
N ILE A 266 -4.09 8.35 17.22
CA ILE A 266 -4.42 9.72 16.85
C ILE A 266 -5.70 9.75 16.04
N THR A 267 -6.64 10.59 16.46
CA THR A 267 -7.84 10.88 15.68
C THR A 267 -7.88 12.37 15.36
N LEU A 268 -7.54 12.74 14.13
CA LEU A 268 -7.65 14.12 13.67
C LEU A 268 -9.12 14.55 13.60
N THR A 269 -9.41 15.75 14.06
CA THR A 269 -10.70 16.39 13.85
C THR A 269 -10.91 16.74 12.38
N ARG A 270 -12.15 17.00 11.95
CA ARG A 270 -12.40 17.45 10.57
C ARG A 270 -11.68 18.76 10.23
N PRO A 271 -11.68 19.80 11.07
CA PRO A 271 -10.91 21.03 10.80
C PRO A 271 -9.41 20.78 10.61
N GLU A 272 -8.79 19.93 11.43
CA GLU A 272 -7.37 19.58 11.31
C GLU A 272 -7.09 18.83 10.01
N TRP A 273 -7.92 17.84 9.67
CA TRP A 273 -7.78 17.07 8.43
C TRP A 273 -7.84 17.98 7.20
N TYR A 274 -8.85 18.85 7.12
CA TYR A 274 -9.01 19.78 6.01
C TYR A 274 -7.97 20.91 6.01
N LYS A 275 -7.46 21.35 7.17
CA LYS A 275 -6.36 22.30 7.24
C LYS A 275 -5.07 21.70 6.66
N MET A 276 -4.75 20.44 6.98
CA MET A 276 -3.63 19.73 6.36
C MET A 276 -3.80 19.61 4.84
N TYR A 277 -5.00 19.25 4.38
CA TYR A 277 -5.36 19.15 2.96
C TYR A 277 -5.09 20.47 2.21
N LYS A 278 -5.54 21.61 2.77
CA LYS A 278 -5.28 22.93 2.20
C LYS A 278 -3.80 23.31 2.20
N LEU A 279 -3.11 23.04 3.28
CA LEU A 279 -1.68 23.34 3.41
C LEU A 279 -0.80 22.48 2.49
N ALA A 280 -1.33 21.36 1.99
CA ALA A 280 -0.71 20.58 0.93
C ALA A 280 -0.86 21.19 -0.47
N GLY A 281 -1.50 22.36 -0.59
CA GLY A 281 -1.69 23.09 -1.84
C GLY A 281 -3.05 22.89 -2.51
N ASN A 282 -3.98 22.21 -1.84
CA ASN A 282 -5.31 21.94 -2.39
C ASN A 282 -6.31 23.05 -2.03
N ILE A 283 -7.31 23.22 -2.87
CA ILE A 283 -8.41 24.19 -2.70
C ILE A 283 -9.65 23.44 -2.21
N ILE A 284 -10.36 24.04 -1.27
CA ILE A 284 -11.72 23.63 -0.91
C ILE A 284 -12.66 24.65 -1.54
N PRO A 285 -13.53 24.22 -2.49
CA PRO A 285 -14.48 25.10 -3.15
C PRO A 285 -15.46 25.76 -2.20
#